data_381541ad378df12e63fd2a72700c4da6
#
_entry.id   381541ad378df12e63fd2a72700c4da6
#
_cell.length_a   1.000
_cell.length_b   1.000
_cell.length_c   1.000
_cell.angle_alpha   90.00
_cell.angle_beta   90.00
_cell.angle_gamma   90.00
#
_symmetry.space_group_name_H-M   'P 1'
#
loop_
_entity.id
_entity.type
_entity.pdbx_description
1 polymer ?
#
loop_
_entity_poly.entity_id
_entity_poly.type
_entity_poly.pdbx_seq_one_letter_code
_entity_poly.pdbx_strand_id
1 'polypeptide(L)'
;MKNPTRAVSAAIVAVMLLWGSAVAAEDKAPIKIGFSMELTGPFAVVGKTGLLAFKIWEEEVNAKGGLLGRPVKLVYYDDQSNPANVPGIYTKLIDIDKVDLLISSYGTNLVAPAIPVAISHDRLFFGLFALAANEKFHYPKYFSMLPFGPEPVKTFAAGYFDLAAKQNPKPKTVAIVATDAEFQHKAAESAREHARRTGIKVVYDRAYPPNTVDFSPIIHAVQAAQPEMVYIASYPSDTVGILRAIGEIGLSTKMLGGGLAGLQAAAIKMQLGAAANGIVNVDLWEPVPTMRFPGVMDFIKKYQARAPAEGVDLLGYFLPPFAYSELQVLEQAVAATKTLDNGKLAEYMHSHPFQTIEGNIAFGPDGEWTEARPIWVQYHDIKGHDVEQFRDPKTVTILAPEKYKTGDVIYPYSKARGE
;
A
#
# COMPACT_ATOMS: atom_id res chain seq x y z
N MET A 1 28.83 -99.86 19.82
CA MET A 1 28.76 -99.98 18.32
C MET A 1 27.95 -98.82 17.78
N LYS A 2 28.57 -97.98 16.94
CA LYS A 2 28.01 -96.96 16.07
C LYS A 2 27.33 -95.70 16.70
N ASN A 3 28.13 -94.64 16.87
CA ASN A 3 27.67 -93.24 16.82
C ASN A 3 27.16 -92.85 15.41
N PRO A 4 26.23 -91.93 15.32
CA PRO A 4 26.44 -90.91 14.36
C PRO A 4 26.32 -89.47 14.96
N THR A 5 27.33 -88.69 14.62
CA THR A 5 27.50 -87.27 14.75
C THR A 5 26.31 -86.47 14.18
N ARG A 6 25.81 -85.52 14.98
CA ARG A 6 24.92 -84.48 14.52
C ARG A 6 25.67 -83.15 14.32
N ALA A 7 25.76 -82.68 13.10
CA ALA A 7 26.25 -81.39 12.73
C ALA A 7 25.22 -80.32 13.14
N VAL A 8 25.67 -79.34 13.92
CA VAL A 8 24.86 -78.15 14.24
C VAL A 8 25.30 -77.03 13.30
N SER A 9 24.43 -76.68 12.35
CA SER A 9 24.63 -75.51 11.48
C SER A 9 24.26 -74.26 12.24
N ALA A 10 25.25 -73.39 12.52
CA ALA A 10 25.04 -72.07 13.05
C ALA A 10 24.61 -71.11 11.92
N ALA A 11 23.34 -70.65 11.92
CA ALA A 11 22.86 -69.60 11.05
C ALA A 11 23.22 -68.22 11.69
N ILE A 12 24.17 -67.52 11.08
CA ILE A 12 24.50 -66.13 11.44
C ILE A 12 23.46 -65.24 10.79
N VAL A 13 22.56 -64.66 11.60
CA VAL A 13 21.63 -63.61 11.18
C VAL A 13 22.36 -62.28 11.26
N ALA A 14 22.80 -61.74 10.11
CA ALA A 14 23.34 -60.40 10.00
C ALA A 14 22.18 -59.38 10.06
N VAL A 15 22.01 -58.75 11.24
CA VAL A 15 21.13 -57.60 11.40
C VAL A 15 21.87 -56.40 10.87
N MET A 16 21.55 -55.97 9.63
CA MET A 16 21.97 -54.67 9.11
C MET A 16 21.17 -53.57 9.84
N LEU A 17 21.78 -52.94 10.80
CA LEU A 17 21.33 -51.69 11.36
C LEU A 17 21.47 -50.60 10.31
N LEU A 18 20.38 -50.32 9.60
CA LEU A 18 20.20 -49.09 8.82
C LEU A 18 20.17 -47.91 9.80
N TRP A 19 21.32 -47.37 10.09
CA TRP A 19 21.40 -46.04 10.68
C TRP A 19 21.01 -45.04 9.59
N GLY A 20 19.72 -44.75 9.52
CA GLY A 20 19.23 -43.58 8.83
C GLY A 20 19.85 -42.37 9.53
N SER A 21 20.90 -41.80 8.95
CA SER A 21 21.36 -40.47 9.31
C SER A 21 20.21 -39.50 9.11
N ALA A 22 19.45 -39.27 10.16
CA ALA A 22 18.65 -38.03 10.22
C ALA A 22 19.70 -36.91 10.16
N VAL A 23 19.91 -36.36 8.97
CA VAL A 23 20.58 -35.09 8.82
C VAL A 23 19.71 -34.12 9.61
N ALA A 24 20.14 -33.83 10.86
CA ALA A 24 19.60 -32.74 11.62
C ALA A 24 19.73 -31.51 10.69
N ALA A 25 18.59 -30.96 10.23
CA ALA A 25 18.61 -29.70 9.54
C ALA A 25 19.34 -28.72 10.45
N GLU A 26 20.53 -28.30 10.01
CA GLU A 26 21.33 -27.30 10.71
C GLU A 26 20.37 -26.12 10.94
N ASP A 27 20.09 -25.79 12.19
CA ASP A 27 19.13 -24.75 12.58
C ASP A 27 19.76 -23.39 12.22
N LYS A 28 19.70 -23.07 10.92
CA LYS A 28 20.31 -21.88 10.37
C LYS A 28 19.62 -20.66 10.95
N ALA A 29 20.39 -19.73 11.49
CA ALA A 29 19.88 -18.47 12.02
C ALA A 29 18.92 -17.80 11.01
N PRO A 30 17.75 -17.29 11.45
CA PRO A 30 16.74 -16.73 10.56
C PRO A 30 17.29 -15.50 9.81
N ILE A 31 16.79 -15.29 8.60
CA ILE A 31 16.93 -14.02 7.89
C ILE A 31 15.93 -13.04 8.51
N LYS A 32 16.43 -11.96 9.05
CA LYS A 32 15.64 -10.93 9.71
C LYS A 32 15.29 -9.81 8.73
N ILE A 33 13.99 -9.51 8.60
CA ILE A 33 13.48 -8.36 7.83
C ILE A 33 12.95 -7.34 8.83
N GLY A 34 13.53 -6.14 8.83
CA GLY A 34 13.23 -5.09 9.81
C GLY A 34 12.39 -3.96 9.24
N PHE A 35 11.43 -3.44 10.04
CA PHE A 35 10.61 -2.29 9.68
C PHE A 35 10.00 -1.60 10.90
N SER A 36 9.60 -0.31 10.75
CA SER A 36 8.62 0.31 11.63
C SER A 36 7.21 -0.02 11.15
N MET A 37 6.22 0.09 12.01
CA MET A 37 4.82 -0.12 11.65
C MET A 37 3.92 0.73 12.55
N GLU A 38 2.94 1.39 11.98
CA GLU A 38 1.93 2.15 12.68
C GLU A 38 0.88 1.22 13.32
N LEU A 39 1.20 0.69 14.50
CA LEU A 39 0.31 -0.21 15.25
C LEU A 39 -0.65 0.55 16.14
N THR A 40 -0.28 1.78 16.52
CA THR A 40 -1.10 2.72 17.27
C THR A 40 -1.11 4.10 16.58
N GLY A 41 -1.98 5.00 17.06
CA GLY A 41 -2.13 6.33 16.47
C GLY A 41 -3.03 6.39 15.23
N PRO A 42 -3.08 7.54 14.54
CA PRO A 42 -4.07 7.81 13.49
C PRO A 42 -3.96 6.94 12.24
N PHE A 43 -2.79 6.34 11.97
CA PHE A 43 -2.60 5.47 10.79
C PHE A 43 -2.76 3.98 11.10
N ALA A 44 -3.02 3.60 12.35
CA ALA A 44 -3.13 2.19 12.76
C ALA A 44 -4.24 1.41 12.02
N VAL A 45 -5.29 2.11 11.58
CA VAL A 45 -6.38 1.53 10.78
C VAL A 45 -5.88 0.95 9.45
N VAL A 46 -4.79 1.48 8.90
CA VAL A 46 -4.14 1.01 7.68
C VAL A 46 -2.93 0.13 8.00
N GLY A 47 -2.02 0.57 8.87
CA GLY A 47 -0.77 -0.14 9.15
C GLY A 47 -0.95 -1.57 9.63
N LYS A 48 -1.91 -1.81 10.51
CA LYS A 48 -2.23 -3.18 10.95
C LYS A 48 -2.64 -4.10 9.80
N THR A 49 -3.24 -3.57 8.73
CA THR A 49 -3.62 -4.36 7.56
C THR A 49 -2.38 -4.81 6.78
N GLY A 50 -1.38 -3.93 6.64
CA GLY A 50 -0.08 -4.24 6.05
C GLY A 50 0.67 -5.30 6.87
N LEU A 51 0.69 -5.15 8.19
CA LEU A 51 1.32 -6.15 9.07
C LEU A 51 0.69 -7.54 8.91
N LEU A 52 -0.64 -7.64 8.78
CA LEU A 52 -1.29 -8.92 8.52
C LEU A 52 -0.83 -9.52 7.18
N ALA A 53 -0.68 -8.71 6.13
CA ALA A 53 -0.18 -9.16 4.85
C ALA A 53 1.27 -9.67 4.95
N PHE A 54 2.14 -8.97 5.68
CA PHE A 54 3.52 -9.39 5.93
C PHE A 54 3.58 -10.71 6.69
N LYS A 55 2.75 -10.91 7.73
CA LYS A 55 2.67 -12.17 8.47
C LYS A 55 2.20 -13.34 7.59
N ILE A 56 1.22 -13.12 6.72
CA ILE A 56 0.76 -14.15 5.77
C ILE A 56 1.93 -14.57 4.86
N TRP A 57 2.68 -13.62 4.33
CA TRP A 57 3.84 -13.92 3.49
C TRP A 57 4.95 -14.64 4.30
N GLU A 58 5.26 -14.19 5.52
CA GLU A 58 6.26 -14.84 6.40
C GLU A 58 5.94 -16.32 6.63
N GLU A 59 4.69 -16.62 6.93
CA GLU A 59 4.21 -17.99 7.12
C GLU A 59 4.35 -18.82 5.83
N GLU A 60 3.98 -18.26 4.69
CA GLU A 60 4.04 -18.96 3.39
C GLU A 60 5.47 -19.19 2.90
N VAL A 61 6.36 -18.21 3.04
CA VAL A 61 7.76 -18.38 2.65
C VAL A 61 8.45 -19.39 3.56
N ASN A 62 8.17 -19.38 4.85
CA ASN A 62 8.72 -20.35 5.80
C ASN A 62 8.20 -21.76 5.57
N ALA A 63 6.92 -21.92 5.21
CA ALA A 63 6.37 -23.23 4.83
C ALA A 63 7.02 -23.83 3.58
N LYS A 64 7.61 -22.99 2.71
CA LYS A 64 8.39 -23.40 1.52
C LYS A 64 9.89 -23.61 1.80
N GLY A 65 10.34 -23.48 3.06
CA GLY A 65 11.75 -23.65 3.45
C GLY A 65 12.52 -22.33 3.61
N GLY A 66 11.83 -21.20 3.63
CA GLY A 66 12.41 -19.88 3.86
C GLY A 66 13.17 -19.30 2.66
N LEU A 67 14.02 -18.31 2.93
CA LEU A 67 14.90 -17.72 1.93
C LEU A 67 16.31 -18.33 2.05
N LEU A 68 16.90 -18.72 0.94
CA LEU A 68 18.23 -19.38 0.91
C LEU A 68 18.34 -20.60 1.85
N GLY A 69 17.23 -21.30 2.09
CA GLY A 69 17.17 -22.44 3.02
C GLY A 69 17.30 -22.02 4.49
N ARG A 70 16.95 -20.78 4.83
CA ARG A 70 16.92 -20.21 6.18
C ARG A 70 15.51 -19.69 6.46
N PRO A 71 14.96 -19.90 7.67
CA PRO A 71 13.67 -19.30 8.02
C PRO A 71 13.77 -17.77 7.97
N VAL A 72 12.65 -17.13 7.65
CA VAL A 72 12.49 -15.66 7.72
C VAL A 72 11.87 -15.29 9.05
N LYS A 73 12.28 -14.16 9.62
CA LYS A 73 11.70 -13.56 10.82
C LYS A 73 11.49 -12.08 10.63
N LEU A 74 10.25 -11.63 10.78
CA LEU A 74 9.90 -10.21 10.84
C LEU A 74 10.28 -9.61 12.19
N VAL A 75 10.95 -8.45 12.17
CA VAL A 75 11.36 -7.68 13.34
C VAL A 75 10.82 -6.26 13.19
N TYR A 76 9.87 -5.86 14.03
CA TYR A 76 9.21 -4.58 13.86
C TYR A 76 8.89 -3.89 15.18
N TYR A 77 8.73 -2.56 15.11
CA TYR A 77 8.40 -1.71 16.23
C TYR A 77 7.27 -0.77 15.86
N ASP A 78 6.41 -0.45 16.85
CA ASP A 78 5.36 0.55 16.71
C ASP A 78 5.97 1.96 16.63
N ASP A 79 5.77 2.65 15.52
CA ASP A 79 6.16 4.06 15.38
C ASP A 79 5.12 5.04 15.93
N GLN A 80 3.96 4.54 16.36
CA GLN A 80 2.86 5.31 16.93
C GLN A 80 2.28 6.34 15.95
N SER A 81 2.43 6.09 14.65
CA SER A 81 2.09 7.04 13.58
C SER A 81 2.84 8.39 13.71
N ASN A 82 4.00 8.40 14.36
CA ASN A 82 4.81 9.59 14.62
C ASN A 82 6.12 9.55 13.81
N PRO A 83 6.29 10.44 12.83
CA PRO A 83 7.51 10.50 12.01
C PRO A 83 8.81 10.67 12.84
N ALA A 84 8.74 11.32 14.00
CA ALA A 84 9.91 11.54 14.85
C ALA A 84 10.47 10.24 15.48
N ASN A 85 9.64 9.20 15.62
CA ASN A 85 10.07 7.91 16.16
C ASN A 85 10.84 7.07 15.15
N VAL A 86 10.56 7.27 13.85
CA VAL A 86 11.01 6.40 12.77
C VAL A 86 12.54 6.29 12.68
N PRO A 87 13.34 7.37 12.67
CA PRO A 87 14.80 7.25 12.56
C PRO A 87 15.42 6.40 13.69
N GLY A 88 14.95 6.60 14.93
CA GLY A 88 15.41 5.82 16.08
C GLY A 88 15.09 4.33 15.97
N ILE A 89 13.91 3.99 15.43
CA ILE A 89 13.49 2.61 15.18
C ILE A 89 14.43 1.95 14.16
N TYR A 90 14.67 2.59 13.00
CA TYR A 90 15.54 2.01 11.96
C TYR A 90 17.00 1.88 12.43
N THR A 91 17.52 2.86 13.17
CA THR A 91 18.83 2.74 13.81
C THR A 91 18.90 1.53 14.74
N LYS A 92 17.87 1.30 15.57
CA LYS A 92 17.78 0.14 16.46
C LYS A 92 17.72 -1.18 15.66
N LEU A 93 16.90 -1.26 14.63
CA LEU A 93 16.78 -2.45 13.77
C LEU A 93 18.13 -2.82 13.16
N ILE A 94 18.92 -1.84 12.71
CA ILE A 94 20.21 -2.07 12.07
C ILE A 94 21.29 -2.37 13.11
N ASP A 95 21.45 -1.52 14.11
CA ASP A 95 22.59 -1.54 15.01
C ASP A 95 22.45 -2.51 16.17
N ILE A 96 21.24 -2.72 16.66
CA ILE A 96 20.98 -3.58 17.82
C ILE A 96 20.44 -4.93 17.38
N ASP A 97 19.35 -4.95 16.59
CA ASP A 97 18.69 -6.20 16.19
C ASP A 97 19.42 -6.91 15.06
N LYS A 98 20.33 -6.20 14.36
CA LYS A 98 21.14 -6.72 13.24
C LYS A 98 20.27 -7.39 12.20
N VAL A 99 19.25 -6.65 11.71
CA VAL A 99 18.40 -7.15 10.63
C VAL A 99 19.17 -7.24 9.32
N ASP A 100 18.87 -8.26 8.53
CA ASP A 100 19.52 -8.50 7.23
C ASP A 100 18.99 -7.57 6.13
N LEU A 101 17.69 -7.32 6.12
CA LEU A 101 16.99 -6.56 5.10
C LEU A 101 16.02 -5.55 5.75
N LEU A 102 15.75 -4.46 5.04
CA LEU A 102 14.83 -3.42 5.48
C LEU A 102 13.67 -3.25 4.49
N ILE A 103 12.49 -3.10 5.04
CA ILE A 103 11.29 -2.63 4.34
C ILE A 103 10.68 -1.48 5.12
N SER A 104 9.62 -0.86 4.61
CA SER A 104 8.94 0.20 5.36
C SER A 104 7.51 -0.17 5.76
N SER A 105 6.94 0.70 6.58
CA SER A 105 5.51 0.80 6.80
C SER A 105 4.84 1.72 5.76
N TYR A 106 3.61 2.12 6.03
CA TYR A 106 2.75 2.85 5.13
C TYR A 106 2.96 4.37 5.18
N GLY A 107 3.07 4.96 3.99
CA GLY A 107 2.83 6.39 3.78
C GLY A 107 4.07 7.27 3.86
N THR A 108 4.10 8.30 3.02
CA THR A 108 5.24 9.19 2.83
C THR A 108 5.78 9.77 4.13
N ASN A 109 4.89 10.17 5.04
CA ASN A 109 5.28 10.82 6.29
C ASN A 109 6.08 9.90 7.23
N LEU A 110 5.90 8.57 7.13
CA LEU A 110 6.64 7.59 7.94
C LEU A 110 7.81 6.95 7.17
N VAL A 111 7.71 6.89 5.85
CA VAL A 111 8.78 6.36 4.99
C VAL A 111 9.93 7.36 4.84
N ALA A 112 9.62 8.62 4.54
CA ALA A 112 10.65 9.63 4.26
C ALA A 112 11.70 9.80 5.38
N PRO A 113 11.35 9.80 6.68
CA PRO A 113 12.33 9.90 7.76
C PRO A 113 13.26 8.68 7.91
N ALA A 114 12.89 7.51 7.36
CA ALA A 114 13.73 6.31 7.40
C ALA A 114 14.84 6.33 6.34
N ILE A 115 14.63 7.01 5.21
CA ILE A 115 15.55 7.01 4.07
C ILE A 115 16.95 7.48 4.46
N PRO A 116 17.17 8.60 5.20
CA PRO A 116 18.50 9.00 5.65
C PRO A 116 19.23 7.95 6.48
N VAL A 117 18.50 7.18 7.30
CA VAL A 117 19.08 6.09 8.10
C VAL A 117 19.50 4.93 7.18
N ALA A 118 18.66 4.55 6.22
CA ALA A 118 19.02 3.53 5.23
C ALA A 118 20.25 3.94 4.40
N ILE A 119 20.34 5.21 3.98
CA ILE A 119 21.50 5.77 3.26
C ILE A 119 22.77 5.70 4.11
N SER A 120 22.72 6.16 5.37
CA SER A 120 23.91 6.18 6.25
C SER A 120 24.48 4.81 6.55
N HIS A 121 23.67 3.77 6.43
CA HIS A 121 24.06 2.37 6.64
C HIS A 121 24.17 1.56 5.34
N ASP A 122 24.07 2.25 4.19
CA ASP A 122 24.16 1.64 2.85
C ASP A 122 23.18 0.47 2.62
N ARG A 123 21.94 0.59 3.14
CA ARG A 123 20.93 -0.48 3.13
C ARG A 123 19.92 -0.30 2.01
N LEU A 124 19.55 -1.41 1.35
CA LEU A 124 18.37 -1.46 0.49
C LEU A 124 17.13 -1.13 1.31
N PHE A 125 16.21 -0.35 0.74
CA PHE A 125 15.03 0.12 1.43
C PHE A 125 13.82 0.22 0.50
N PHE A 126 12.71 -0.37 0.89
CA PHE A 126 11.44 -0.21 0.21
C PHE A 126 10.61 0.91 0.83
N GLY A 127 9.89 1.63 -0.03
CA GLY A 127 8.90 2.64 0.39
C GLY A 127 7.49 2.19 0.07
N LEU A 128 6.76 1.68 1.07
CA LEU A 128 5.37 1.26 0.89
C LEU A 128 4.45 2.48 0.88
N PHE A 129 3.88 2.79 -0.29
CA PHE A 129 3.00 3.92 -0.53
C PHE A 129 3.59 5.29 -0.13
N ALA A 130 4.83 5.52 -0.55
CA ALA A 130 5.55 6.77 -0.31
C ALA A 130 5.66 7.60 -1.61
N LEU A 131 4.87 8.65 -1.71
CA LEU A 131 4.81 9.51 -2.91
C LEU A 131 6.09 10.32 -3.05
N ALA A 132 6.90 10.02 -4.08
CA ALA A 132 8.13 10.71 -4.42
C ALA A 132 9.12 10.89 -3.24
N ALA A 133 9.16 9.92 -2.30
CA ALA A 133 9.99 10.04 -1.10
C ALA A 133 11.49 10.07 -1.41
N ASN A 134 11.92 9.45 -2.52
CA ASN A 134 13.31 9.41 -2.95
C ASN A 134 13.74 10.61 -3.82
N GLU A 135 12.81 11.49 -4.20
CA GLU A 135 13.06 12.60 -5.13
C GLU A 135 14.21 13.54 -4.68
N LYS A 136 14.38 13.73 -3.36
CA LYS A 136 15.45 14.56 -2.79
C LYS A 136 16.76 13.83 -2.63
N PHE A 137 16.72 12.50 -2.51
CA PHE A 137 17.89 11.70 -2.14
C PHE A 137 18.54 11.03 -3.35
N HIS A 138 17.75 10.68 -4.37
CA HIS A 138 18.19 9.90 -5.52
C HIS A 138 18.97 8.66 -5.09
N TYR A 139 18.51 8.01 -4.00
CA TYR A 139 19.18 6.87 -3.41
C TYR A 139 18.97 5.61 -4.26
N PRO A 140 20.03 5.02 -4.85
CA PRO A 140 19.89 3.94 -5.82
C PRO A 140 19.49 2.59 -5.22
N LYS A 141 19.41 2.49 -3.87
CA LYS A 141 18.93 1.29 -3.18
C LYS A 141 17.54 1.49 -2.58
N TYR A 142 16.82 2.53 -2.99
CA TYR A 142 15.42 2.76 -2.67
C TYR A 142 14.52 2.20 -3.77
N PHE A 143 13.41 1.56 -3.38
CA PHE A 143 12.38 1.03 -4.28
C PHE A 143 10.99 1.36 -3.78
N SER A 144 10.18 1.97 -4.61
CA SER A 144 8.81 2.39 -4.28
C SER A 144 7.81 1.27 -4.57
N MET A 145 6.88 1.06 -3.65
CA MET A 145 5.71 0.19 -3.90
C MET A 145 4.44 1.00 -4.18
N LEU A 146 4.59 2.22 -4.68
CA LEU A 146 3.49 3.07 -5.10
C LEU A 146 3.39 3.10 -6.64
N PRO A 147 2.27 2.67 -7.26
CA PRO A 147 2.20 2.42 -8.70
C PRO A 147 1.91 3.70 -9.52
N PHE A 148 2.65 4.79 -9.29
CA PHE A 148 2.44 6.06 -10.00
C PHE A 148 3.44 6.33 -11.13
N GLY A 149 4.30 5.34 -11.45
CA GLY A 149 5.27 5.44 -12.55
C GLY A 149 6.47 6.33 -12.23
N PRO A 150 7.30 6.65 -13.25
CA PRO A 150 8.59 7.30 -13.04
C PRO A 150 8.49 8.77 -12.58
N GLU A 151 7.33 9.40 -12.74
CA GLU A 151 7.07 10.78 -12.32
C GLU A 151 5.84 10.84 -11.40
N PRO A 152 5.93 10.27 -10.17
CA PRO A 152 4.77 10.03 -9.34
C PRO A 152 4.01 11.29 -8.95
N VAL A 153 4.68 12.42 -8.72
CA VAL A 153 4.02 13.71 -8.45
C VAL A 153 3.19 14.15 -9.66
N LYS A 154 3.75 14.09 -10.87
CA LYS A 154 2.97 14.44 -12.08
C LYS A 154 1.78 13.53 -12.29
N THR A 155 1.90 12.25 -11.98
CA THR A 155 0.83 11.27 -12.20
C THR A 155 -0.27 11.39 -11.16
N PHE A 156 0.05 11.79 -9.93
CA PHE A 156 -0.83 11.63 -8.77
C PHE A 156 -2.21 12.25 -8.93
N ALA A 157 -2.34 13.51 -9.37
CA ALA A 157 -3.64 14.18 -9.56
C ALA A 157 -4.12 14.17 -11.02
N ALA A 158 -3.32 13.66 -11.96
CA ALA A 158 -3.58 13.77 -13.39
C ALA A 158 -4.99 13.35 -13.79
N GLY A 159 -5.41 12.14 -13.40
CA GLY A 159 -6.69 11.58 -13.81
C GLY A 159 -7.90 12.35 -13.28
N TYR A 160 -7.83 12.96 -12.08
CA TYR A 160 -8.90 13.80 -11.55
C TYR A 160 -9.18 15.00 -12.48
N PHE A 161 -8.12 15.71 -12.87
CA PHE A 161 -8.23 16.87 -13.75
C PHE A 161 -8.55 16.48 -15.20
N ASP A 162 -8.07 15.32 -15.67
CA ASP A 162 -8.42 14.81 -17.01
C ASP A 162 -9.90 14.41 -17.10
N LEU A 163 -10.44 13.80 -16.05
CA LEU A 163 -11.87 13.51 -15.95
C LEU A 163 -12.69 14.80 -15.91
N ALA A 164 -12.27 15.79 -15.12
CA ALA A 164 -12.92 17.08 -15.04
C ALA A 164 -12.91 17.83 -16.39
N ALA A 165 -11.79 17.79 -17.12
CA ALA A 165 -11.63 18.45 -18.41
C ALA A 165 -12.58 17.91 -19.51
N LYS A 166 -13.04 16.65 -19.36
CA LYS A 166 -13.97 15.99 -20.29
C LYS A 166 -15.44 16.25 -19.99
N GLN A 167 -15.76 16.90 -18.84
CA GLN A 167 -17.16 17.13 -18.47
C GLN A 167 -17.80 18.26 -19.25
N ASN A 168 -19.15 18.19 -19.38
CA ASN A 168 -19.95 19.23 -20.00
C ASN A 168 -21.11 19.63 -19.05
N PRO A 169 -21.13 20.88 -18.54
CA PRO A 169 -20.12 21.91 -18.75
C PRO A 169 -18.83 21.62 -17.98
N LYS A 170 -17.67 21.87 -18.60
CA LYS A 170 -16.35 21.73 -17.96
C LYS A 170 -16.26 22.66 -16.74
N PRO A 171 -15.77 22.18 -15.58
CA PRO A 171 -15.50 23.03 -14.42
C PRO A 171 -14.42 24.08 -14.74
N LYS A 172 -14.62 25.31 -14.26
CA LYS A 172 -13.72 26.45 -14.51
C LYS A 172 -12.81 26.78 -13.33
N THR A 173 -13.21 26.37 -12.12
CA THR A 173 -12.52 26.73 -10.87
C THR A 173 -12.34 25.52 -9.97
N VAL A 174 -11.25 25.52 -9.19
CA VAL A 174 -10.94 24.48 -8.22
C VAL A 174 -10.49 25.07 -6.89
N ALA A 175 -10.97 24.48 -5.79
CA ALA A 175 -10.38 24.60 -4.47
C ALA A 175 -9.43 23.43 -4.21
N ILE A 176 -8.24 23.69 -3.68
CA ILE A 176 -7.27 22.68 -3.24
C ILE A 176 -7.18 22.76 -1.72
N VAL A 177 -7.49 21.64 -1.06
CA VAL A 177 -7.49 21.48 0.40
C VAL A 177 -6.54 20.34 0.76
N ALA A 178 -5.55 20.59 1.59
CA ALA A 178 -4.54 19.61 1.94
C ALA A 178 -4.11 19.76 3.40
N THR A 179 -3.70 18.67 4.05
CA THR A 179 -3.01 18.73 5.34
C THR A 179 -1.60 19.32 5.13
N ASP A 180 -1.08 20.05 6.13
CA ASP A 180 0.32 20.53 6.13
C ASP A 180 1.28 19.39 6.48
N ALA A 181 1.50 18.47 5.54
CA ALA A 181 2.34 17.29 5.70
C ALA A 181 2.93 16.82 4.34
N GLU A 182 3.99 16.03 4.37
CA GLU A 182 4.83 15.70 3.19
C GLU A 182 4.01 15.12 2.02
N PHE A 183 3.19 14.10 2.27
CA PHE A 183 2.35 13.49 1.22
C PHE A 183 1.42 14.52 0.58
N GLN A 184 0.71 15.29 1.42
CA GLN A 184 -0.30 16.23 0.96
C GLN A 184 0.31 17.42 0.22
N HIS A 185 1.52 17.84 0.58
CA HIS A 185 2.26 18.86 -0.17
C HIS A 185 2.52 18.39 -1.60
N LYS A 186 3.00 17.14 -1.80
CA LYS A 186 3.22 16.54 -3.12
C LYS A 186 1.94 16.36 -3.91
N ALA A 187 0.87 15.90 -3.26
CA ALA A 187 -0.44 15.76 -3.88
C ALA A 187 -1.04 17.11 -4.31
N ALA A 188 -0.89 18.15 -3.50
CA ALA A 188 -1.34 19.51 -3.83
C ALA A 188 -0.48 20.14 -4.94
N GLU A 189 0.82 19.89 -4.97
CA GLU A 189 1.72 20.28 -6.06
C GLU A 189 1.23 19.71 -7.39
N SER A 190 0.96 18.40 -7.43
CA SER A 190 0.35 17.74 -8.59
C SER A 190 -0.95 18.40 -9.00
N ALA A 191 -1.84 18.68 -8.04
CA ALA A 191 -3.14 19.31 -8.33
C ALA A 191 -2.98 20.72 -8.93
N ARG A 192 -2.04 21.54 -8.43
CA ARG A 192 -1.75 22.88 -9.00
C ARG A 192 -1.23 22.80 -10.43
N GLU A 193 -0.34 21.86 -10.70
CA GLU A 193 0.19 21.63 -12.05
C GLU A 193 -0.94 21.26 -13.02
N HIS A 194 -1.79 20.30 -12.65
CA HIS A 194 -2.86 19.85 -13.52
C HIS A 194 -4.02 20.85 -13.65
N ALA A 195 -4.31 21.65 -12.62
CA ALA A 195 -5.23 22.78 -12.74
C ALA A 195 -4.74 23.76 -13.82
N ARG A 196 -3.46 24.13 -13.79
CA ARG A 196 -2.83 24.99 -14.81
C ARG A 196 -2.89 24.33 -16.21
N ARG A 197 -2.50 23.06 -16.33
CA ARG A 197 -2.49 22.30 -17.60
C ARG A 197 -3.87 22.24 -18.24
N THR A 198 -4.90 22.04 -17.43
CA THR A 198 -6.30 21.96 -17.92
C THR A 198 -6.99 23.31 -18.04
N GLY A 199 -6.35 24.41 -17.66
CA GLY A 199 -6.94 25.75 -17.68
C GLY A 199 -8.06 25.96 -16.62
N ILE A 200 -8.03 25.19 -15.53
CA ILE A 200 -8.94 25.32 -14.39
C ILE A 200 -8.30 26.27 -13.38
N LYS A 201 -8.98 27.38 -13.07
CA LYS A 201 -8.44 28.41 -12.17
C LYS A 201 -8.49 27.96 -10.70
N VAL A 202 -7.37 28.01 -9.98
CA VAL A 202 -7.34 27.79 -8.53
C VAL A 202 -7.92 29.03 -7.85
N VAL A 203 -8.98 28.85 -7.06
CA VAL A 203 -9.68 29.94 -6.32
C VAL A 203 -9.50 29.83 -4.80
N TYR A 204 -9.09 28.67 -4.32
CA TYR A 204 -8.70 28.42 -2.94
C TYR A 204 -7.56 27.41 -2.92
N ASP A 205 -6.51 27.68 -2.15
CA ASP A 205 -5.35 26.79 -2.03
C ASP A 205 -4.74 27.02 -0.66
N ARG A 206 -5.06 26.16 0.30
CA ARG A 206 -4.55 26.27 1.66
C ARG A 206 -4.35 24.91 2.30
N ALA A 207 -3.23 24.76 3.00
CA ALA A 207 -2.99 23.66 3.91
C ALA A 207 -3.57 23.97 5.30
N TYR A 208 -3.96 22.93 6.01
CA TYR A 208 -4.41 22.98 7.40
C TYR A 208 -3.48 22.14 8.30
N PRO A 209 -3.40 22.47 9.62
CA PRO A 209 -2.53 21.74 10.54
C PRO A 209 -2.90 20.26 10.66
N PRO A 210 -1.92 19.34 10.82
CA PRO A 210 -2.16 17.88 10.89
C PRO A 210 -3.09 17.43 12.03
N ASN A 211 -3.19 18.24 13.10
CA ASN A 211 -4.02 17.92 14.28
C ASN A 211 -5.38 18.62 14.26
N THR A 212 -5.82 19.08 13.09
CA THR A 212 -7.14 19.71 12.94
C THR A 212 -8.25 18.71 13.25
N VAL A 213 -9.17 19.10 14.14
CA VAL A 213 -10.36 18.30 14.53
C VAL A 213 -11.66 18.92 14.04
N ASP A 214 -11.71 20.24 13.87
CA ASP A 214 -12.85 20.98 13.32
C ASP A 214 -12.50 21.50 11.93
N PHE A 215 -13.16 20.93 10.93
CA PHE A 215 -12.99 21.30 9.53
C PHE A 215 -13.97 22.35 9.04
N SER A 216 -14.97 22.73 9.85
CA SER A 216 -16.03 23.66 9.46
C SER A 216 -15.48 25.02 9.00
N PRO A 217 -14.49 25.66 9.65
CA PRO A 217 -13.91 26.92 9.18
C PRO A 217 -13.25 26.79 7.79
N ILE A 218 -12.63 25.65 7.51
CA ILE A 218 -11.97 25.37 6.23
C ILE A 218 -13.05 25.27 5.12
N ILE A 219 -14.10 24.47 5.37
CA ILE A 219 -15.15 24.25 4.38
C ILE A 219 -15.98 25.52 4.14
N HIS A 220 -16.22 26.35 5.16
CA HIS A 220 -16.83 27.68 4.96
C HIS A 220 -15.96 28.58 4.07
N ALA A 221 -14.62 28.56 4.26
CA ALA A 221 -13.72 29.34 3.41
C ALA A 221 -13.70 28.81 1.96
N VAL A 222 -13.75 27.49 1.77
CA VAL A 222 -13.92 26.86 0.44
C VAL A 222 -15.25 27.30 -0.19
N GLN A 223 -16.36 27.23 0.56
CA GLN A 223 -17.68 27.62 0.08
C GLN A 223 -17.73 29.11 -0.35
N ALA A 224 -17.09 29.98 0.43
CA ALA A 224 -16.99 31.41 0.11
C ALA A 224 -16.22 31.68 -1.20
N ALA A 225 -15.28 30.80 -1.57
CA ALA A 225 -14.53 30.89 -2.83
C ALA A 225 -15.34 30.38 -4.04
N GLN A 226 -16.50 29.77 -3.83
CA GLN A 226 -17.42 29.24 -4.87
C GLN A 226 -16.71 28.37 -5.93
N PRO A 227 -15.96 27.33 -5.55
CA PRO A 227 -15.27 26.48 -6.51
C PRO A 227 -16.25 25.56 -7.24
N GLU A 228 -16.06 25.37 -8.54
CA GLU A 228 -16.84 24.40 -9.32
C GLU A 228 -16.35 22.96 -9.11
N MET A 229 -15.12 22.78 -8.62
CA MET A 229 -14.60 21.48 -8.17
C MET A 229 -13.72 21.65 -6.93
N VAL A 230 -13.61 20.58 -6.13
CA VAL A 230 -12.80 20.55 -4.92
C VAL A 230 -11.86 19.34 -4.98
N TYR A 231 -10.57 19.61 -4.92
CA TYR A 231 -9.53 18.60 -4.78
C TYR A 231 -9.07 18.53 -3.31
N ILE A 232 -9.11 17.34 -2.72
CA ILE A 232 -8.72 17.11 -1.33
C ILE A 232 -7.59 16.09 -1.30
N ALA A 233 -6.51 16.41 -0.56
CA ALA A 233 -5.47 15.46 -0.20
C ALA A 233 -5.49 15.25 1.32
N SER A 234 -5.85 14.05 1.78
CA SER A 234 -6.02 13.76 3.20
C SER A 234 -5.62 12.32 3.54
N TYR A 235 -5.23 12.10 4.80
CA TYR A 235 -5.09 10.77 5.38
C TYR A 235 -6.43 10.26 5.96
N PRO A 236 -6.52 8.97 6.39
CA PRO A 236 -7.77 8.40 6.89
C PRO A 236 -8.45 9.20 8.01
N SER A 237 -7.68 9.73 8.96
CA SER A 237 -8.19 10.54 10.07
C SER A 237 -8.92 11.79 9.61
N ASP A 238 -8.37 12.49 8.61
CA ASP A 238 -8.88 13.77 8.14
C ASP A 238 -10.06 13.58 7.18
N THR A 239 -10.00 12.50 6.37
CA THR A 239 -11.02 12.19 5.35
C THR A 239 -12.42 12.21 5.94
N VAL A 240 -12.62 11.57 7.10
CA VAL A 240 -13.92 11.49 7.77
C VAL A 240 -14.40 12.88 8.23
N GLY A 241 -13.51 13.64 8.89
CA GLY A 241 -13.85 14.97 9.40
C GLY A 241 -14.20 15.96 8.28
N ILE A 242 -13.41 15.97 7.22
CA ILE A 242 -13.64 16.84 6.06
C ILE A 242 -14.97 16.52 5.37
N LEU A 243 -15.22 15.24 5.09
CA LEU A 243 -16.44 14.83 4.38
C LEU A 243 -17.71 15.05 5.22
N ARG A 244 -17.63 14.90 6.54
CA ARG A 244 -18.73 15.29 7.44
C ARG A 244 -18.99 16.78 7.39
N ALA A 245 -17.96 17.61 7.53
CA ALA A 245 -18.11 19.06 7.45
C ALA A 245 -18.67 19.52 6.10
N ILE A 246 -18.28 18.89 4.99
CA ILE A 246 -18.84 19.15 3.65
C ILE A 246 -20.33 18.84 3.62
N GLY A 247 -20.76 17.71 4.18
CA GLY A 247 -22.17 17.32 4.25
C GLY A 247 -23.00 18.23 5.15
N GLU A 248 -22.50 18.58 6.33
CA GLU A 248 -23.16 19.46 7.31
C GLU A 248 -23.34 20.88 6.80
N ILE A 249 -22.35 21.44 6.13
CA ILE A 249 -22.36 22.79 5.57
C ILE A 249 -23.15 22.84 4.24
N GLY A 250 -23.31 21.71 3.57
CA GLY A 250 -23.97 21.64 2.27
C GLY A 250 -23.13 22.28 1.16
N LEU A 251 -21.83 21.96 1.11
CA LEU A 251 -20.94 22.51 0.08
C LEU A 251 -21.41 22.12 -1.33
N SER A 252 -21.76 23.13 -2.13
CA SER A 252 -22.17 22.94 -3.52
C SER A 252 -20.96 22.98 -4.45
N THR A 253 -20.78 21.90 -5.23
CA THR A 253 -19.71 21.80 -6.22
C THR A 253 -20.12 20.82 -7.32
N LYS A 254 -19.48 20.89 -8.49
CA LYS A 254 -19.76 19.97 -9.62
C LYS A 254 -18.96 18.67 -9.53
N MET A 255 -17.79 18.70 -8.87
CA MET A 255 -16.92 17.52 -8.70
C MET A 255 -16.16 17.63 -7.37
N LEU A 256 -16.23 16.57 -6.58
CA LEU A 256 -15.58 16.46 -5.26
C LEU A 256 -14.70 15.22 -5.24
N GLY A 257 -13.48 15.33 -4.71
CA GLY A 257 -12.62 14.18 -4.54
C GLY A 257 -11.14 14.49 -4.59
N GLY A 258 -10.35 13.58 -5.16
CA GLY A 258 -8.90 13.74 -5.34
C GLY A 258 -8.07 12.64 -4.74
N GLY A 259 -7.25 12.96 -3.73
CA GLY A 259 -6.34 12.06 -3.02
C GLY A 259 -6.78 11.81 -1.58
N LEU A 260 -8.04 11.39 -1.38
CA LEU A 260 -8.59 11.05 -0.07
C LEU A 260 -8.19 9.60 0.28
N ALA A 261 -6.98 9.43 0.85
CA ALA A 261 -6.44 8.11 1.16
C ALA A 261 -7.34 7.28 2.11
N GLY A 262 -8.16 7.94 2.93
CA GLY A 262 -9.12 7.25 3.80
C GLY A 262 -10.17 6.45 3.04
N LEU A 263 -10.62 6.94 1.87
CA LEU A 263 -11.66 6.27 1.09
C LEU A 263 -11.20 4.95 0.44
N GLN A 264 -9.92 4.67 0.42
CA GLN A 264 -9.38 3.40 -0.06
C GLN A 264 -9.58 2.26 0.97
N ALA A 265 -9.75 2.59 2.26
CA ALA A 265 -10.03 1.62 3.32
C ALA A 265 -11.54 1.40 3.49
N ALA A 266 -11.98 0.14 3.52
CA ALA A 266 -13.39 -0.21 3.71
C ALA A 266 -13.94 0.28 5.06
N ALA A 267 -13.12 0.25 6.12
CA ALA A 267 -13.49 0.74 7.44
C ALA A 267 -13.91 2.23 7.42
N ILE A 268 -13.24 3.06 6.64
CA ILE A 268 -13.58 4.49 6.47
C ILE A 268 -14.83 4.65 5.60
N LYS A 269 -14.95 3.89 4.51
CA LYS A 269 -16.17 3.86 3.67
C LYS A 269 -17.40 3.48 4.50
N MET A 270 -17.29 2.47 5.37
CA MET A 270 -18.34 2.08 6.32
C MET A 270 -18.69 3.21 7.29
N GLN A 271 -17.68 3.90 7.82
CA GLN A 271 -17.91 5.01 8.76
C GLN A 271 -18.64 6.20 8.12
N LEU A 272 -18.36 6.47 6.83
CA LEU A 272 -18.98 7.56 6.05
C LEU A 272 -20.36 7.18 5.50
N GLY A 273 -20.56 5.90 5.17
CA GLY A 273 -21.79 5.46 4.52
C GLY A 273 -22.09 6.26 3.26
N ALA A 274 -23.35 6.71 3.11
CA ALA A 274 -23.80 7.45 1.93
C ALA A 274 -23.05 8.79 1.67
N ALA A 275 -22.34 9.35 2.66
CA ALA A 275 -21.54 10.55 2.47
C ALA A 275 -20.35 10.33 1.50
N ALA A 276 -19.96 9.09 1.23
CA ALA A 276 -18.96 8.76 0.22
C ALA A 276 -19.49 8.78 -1.22
N ASN A 277 -20.81 8.77 -1.43
CA ASN A 277 -21.40 8.73 -2.77
C ASN A 277 -21.06 9.99 -3.58
N GLY A 278 -20.77 9.79 -4.87
CA GLY A 278 -20.44 10.83 -5.83
C GLY A 278 -18.99 11.29 -5.82
N ILE A 279 -18.21 10.89 -4.82
CA ILE A 279 -16.80 11.29 -4.70
C ILE A 279 -15.97 10.57 -5.77
N VAL A 280 -15.15 11.35 -6.50
CA VAL A 280 -14.17 10.83 -7.45
C VAL A 280 -12.80 10.78 -6.77
N ASN A 281 -12.23 9.60 -6.61
CA ASN A 281 -11.00 9.41 -5.86
C ASN A 281 -9.97 8.60 -6.63
N VAL A 282 -8.69 8.80 -6.31
CA VAL A 282 -7.64 7.87 -6.72
C VAL A 282 -7.74 6.59 -5.92
N ASP A 283 -7.56 5.46 -6.59
CA ASP A 283 -7.41 4.15 -5.96
C ASP A 283 -6.32 3.36 -6.67
N LEU A 284 -5.96 2.18 -6.16
CA LEU A 284 -4.83 1.44 -6.67
C LEU A 284 -5.21 0.03 -7.14
N TRP A 285 -6.22 -0.56 -6.51
CA TRP A 285 -6.72 -1.89 -6.85
C TRP A 285 -8.20 -2.05 -6.43
N GLU A 286 -8.97 -2.71 -7.29
CA GLU A 286 -10.35 -3.10 -7.01
C GLU A 286 -10.60 -4.53 -7.51
N PRO A 287 -11.49 -5.33 -6.89
CA PRO A 287 -11.68 -6.75 -7.21
C PRO A 287 -12.46 -6.98 -8.53
N VAL A 288 -12.24 -6.12 -9.52
CA VAL A 288 -12.86 -6.24 -10.86
C VAL A 288 -12.11 -7.27 -11.73
N PRO A 289 -12.77 -7.92 -12.70
CA PRO A 289 -12.14 -8.96 -13.52
C PRO A 289 -10.82 -8.55 -14.18
N THR A 290 -10.72 -7.29 -14.64
CA THR A 290 -9.53 -6.74 -15.32
C THR A 290 -8.32 -6.51 -14.41
N MET A 291 -8.52 -6.52 -13.07
CA MET A 291 -7.47 -6.34 -12.06
C MET A 291 -7.23 -7.62 -11.23
N ARG A 292 -7.81 -8.74 -11.61
CA ARG A 292 -7.55 -10.03 -10.97
C ARG A 292 -6.25 -10.65 -11.48
N PHE A 293 -5.13 -10.06 -11.08
CA PHE A 293 -3.82 -10.61 -11.36
C PHE A 293 -3.63 -12.01 -10.75
N PRO A 294 -2.72 -12.84 -11.28
CA PRO A 294 -2.49 -14.18 -10.76
C PRO A 294 -2.16 -14.21 -9.27
N GLY A 295 -2.95 -14.94 -8.48
CA GLY A 295 -2.74 -15.10 -7.03
C GLY A 295 -3.39 -14.04 -6.15
N VAL A 296 -3.82 -12.87 -6.67
CA VAL A 296 -4.38 -11.81 -5.83
C VAL A 296 -5.65 -12.25 -5.11
N MET A 297 -6.57 -12.93 -5.78
CA MET A 297 -7.82 -13.39 -5.16
C MET A 297 -7.60 -14.47 -4.11
N ASP A 298 -6.59 -15.33 -4.27
CA ASP A 298 -6.21 -16.33 -3.27
C ASP A 298 -5.62 -15.66 -2.03
N PHE A 299 -4.77 -14.65 -2.22
CA PHE A 299 -4.26 -13.83 -1.14
C PHE A 299 -5.40 -13.10 -0.40
N ILE A 300 -6.28 -12.40 -1.11
CA ILE A 300 -7.43 -11.70 -0.53
C ILE A 300 -8.30 -12.65 0.30
N LYS A 301 -8.57 -13.86 -0.19
CA LYS A 301 -9.32 -14.86 0.58
C LYS A 301 -8.61 -15.24 1.89
N LYS A 302 -7.31 -15.44 1.87
CA LYS A 302 -6.51 -15.74 3.08
C LYS A 302 -6.52 -14.57 4.06
N TYR A 303 -6.33 -13.34 3.55
CA TYR A 303 -6.40 -12.13 4.35
C TYR A 303 -7.76 -11.99 5.04
N GLN A 304 -8.85 -12.07 4.26
CA GLN A 304 -10.23 -11.92 4.77
C GLN A 304 -10.62 -12.98 5.80
N ALA A 305 -10.07 -14.20 5.68
CA ALA A 305 -10.29 -15.25 6.69
C ALA A 305 -9.65 -14.91 8.04
N ARG A 306 -8.59 -14.12 8.06
CA ARG A 306 -7.84 -13.74 9.28
C ARG A 306 -8.24 -12.37 9.82
N ALA A 307 -8.64 -11.46 8.97
CA ALA A 307 -8.90 -10.05 9.30
C ALA A 307 -9.83 -9.86 10.52
N PRO A 308 -10.95 -10.62 10.70
CA PRO A 308 -11.82 -10.48 11.87
C PRO A 308 -11.10 -10.76 13.19
N ALA A 309 -10.27 -11.80 13.25
CA ALA A 309 -9.53 -12.18 14.46
C ALA A 309 -8.40 -11.18 14.79
N GLU A 310 -7.83 -10.54 13.79
CA GLU A 310 -6.77 -9.51 13.93
C GLU A 310 -7.37 -8.10 14.18
N GLY A 311 -8.69 -7.93 14.05
CA GLY A 311 -9.38 -6.66 14.26
C GLY A 311 -8.99 -5.57 13.26
N VAL A 312 -8.76 -5.94 11.98
CA VAL A 312 -8.35 -5.06 10.89
C VAL A 312 -9.43 -4.92 9.83
N ASP A 313 -9.20 -4.07 8.82
CA ASP A 313 -10.10 -3.92 7.68
C ASP A 313 -10.45 -5.28 7.06
N LEU A 314 -11.77 -5.56 6.96
CA LEU A 314 -12.27 -6.89 6.59
C LEU A 314 -12.09 -7.25 5.12
N LEU A 315 -11.83 -6.28 4.25
CA LEU A 315 -11.73 -6.51 2.81
C LEU A 315 -10.28 -6.60 2.33
N GLY A 316 -9.39 -5.76 2.87
CA GLY A 316 -7.98 -5.78 2.53
C GLY A 316 -7.69 -5.37 1.08
N TYR A 317 -8.48 -4.49 0.49
CA TYR A 317 -8.35 -4.11 -0.92
C TYR A 317 -7.30 -3.01 -1.17
N PHE A 318 -6.91 -2.27 -0.15
CA PHE A 318 -5.99 -1.14 -0.26
C PHE A 318 -4.51 -1.56 -0.09
N LEU A 319 -4.00 -1.52 1.14
CA LEU A 319 -2.59 -1.74 1.44
C LEU A 319 -2.13 -3.20 1.33
N PRO A 320 -2.91 -4.20 1.77
CA PRO A 320 -2.46 -5.58 1.89
C PRO A 320 -1.89 -6.22 0.62
N PRO A 321 -2.47 -6.06 -0.59
CA PRO A 321 -1.90 -6.65 -1.80
C PRO A 321 -0.51 -6.10 -2.13
N PHE A 322 -0.30 -4.81 -1.92
CA PHE A 322 0.99 -4.15 -2.18
C PHE A 322 2.05 -4.50 -1.13
N ALA A 323 1.65 -4.58 0.14
CA ALA A 323 2.52 -5.04 1.22
C ALA A 323 2.99 -6.48 0.99
N TYR A 324 2.10 -7.37 0.58
CA TYR A 324 2.47 -8.73 0.21
C TYR A 324 3.38 -8.76 -1.03
N SER A 325 3.09 -7.94 -2.05
CA SER A 325 3.89 -7.84 -3.29
C SER A 325 5.29 -7.28 -3.04
N GLU A 326 5.47 -6.37 -2.08
CA GLU A 326 6.77 -5.87 -1.65
C GLU A 326 7.70 -7.02 -1.23
N LEU A 327 7.18 -7.92 -0.41
CA LEU A 327 7.92 -9.10 0.04
C LEU A 327 8.09 -10.15 -1.08
N GLN A 328 7.16 -10.26 -2.04
CA GLN A 328 7.36 -11.10 -3.22
C GLN A 328 8.49 -10.58 -4.12
N VAL A 329 8.64 -9.27 -4.27
CA VAL A 329 9.78 -8.67 -5.00
C VAL A 329 11.09 -9.03 -4.31
N LEU A 330 11.15 -8.85 -2.98
CA LEU A 330 12.33 -9.17 -2.19
C LEU A 330 12.67 -10.67 -2.25
N GLU A 331 11.68 -11.55 -2.12
CA GLU A 331 11.83 -13.00 -2.24
C GLU A 331 12.46 -13.40 -3.58
N GLN A 332 11.93 -12.85 -4.68
CA GLN A 332 12.44 -13.15 -6.03
C GLN A 332 13.85 -12.63 -6.25
N ALA A 333 14.17 -11.41 -5.75
CA ALA A 333 15.50 -10.84 -5.86
C ALA A 333 16.52 -11.68 -5.08
N VAL A 334 16.22 -12.09 -3.84
CA VAL A 334 17.08 -12.96 -3.02
C VAL A 334 17.24 -14.34 -3.65
N ALA A 335 16.16 -14.92 -4.16
CA ALA A 335 16.21 -16.24 -4.80
C ALA A 335 17.05 -16.26 -6.08
N ALA A 336 16.99 -15.19 -6.88
CA ALA A 336 17.73 -15.07 -8.14
C ALA A 336 19.23 -14.79 -7.89
N THR A 337 19.53 -13.85 -7.00
CA THR A 337 20.92 -13.42 -6.72
C THR A 337 21.66 -14.34 -5.76
N LYS A 338 20.92 -15.16 -5.00
CA LYS A 338 21.42 -16.07 -3.96
C LYS A 338 22.26 -15.37 -2.87
N THR A 339 21.93 -14.11 -2.56
CA THR A 339 22.64 -13.29 -1.58
C THR A 339 21.68 -12.38 -0.82
N LEU A 340 22.17 -11.84 0.31
CA LEU A 340 21.54 -10.75 1.07
C LEU A 340 22.33 -9.43 0.94
N ASP A 341 23.30 -9.39 0.04
CA ASP A 341 24.08 -8.18 -0.25
C ASP A 341 23.16 -7.11 -0.86
N ASN A 342 22.99 -5.99 -0.15
CA ASN A 342 22.04 -4.93 -0.50
C ASN A 342 22.36 -4.27 -1.84
N GLY A 343 23.64 -4.19 -2.22
CA GLY A 343 24.06 -3.64 -3.51
C GLY A 343 23.68 -4.54 -4.68
N LYS A 344 23.97 -5.84 -4.56
CA LYS A 344 23.61 -6.83 -5.59
C LYS A 344 22.11 -7.00 -5.75
N LEU A 345 21.37 -6.94 -4.63
CA LEU A 345 19.91 -6.95 -4.68
C LEU A 345 19.37 -5.73 -5.43
N ALA A 346 19.87 -4.53 -5.12
CA ALA A 346 19.46 -3.30 -5.78
C ALA A 346 19.79 -3.31 -7.28
N GLU A 347 20.99 -3.74 -7.66
CA GLU A 347 21.39 -3.90 -9.07
C GLU A 347 20.46 -4.85 -9.84
N TYR A 348 20.14 -5.99 -9.22
CA TYR A 348 19.21 -6.96 -9.80
C TYR A 348 17.81 -6.35 -9.97
N MET A 349 17.31 -5.65 -8.95
CA MET A 349 15.97 -5.05 -8.96
C MET A 349 15.79 -3.96 -10.00
N HIS A 350 16.83 -3.16 -10.28
CA HIS A 350 16.81 -2.16 -11.37
C HIS A 350 16.81 -2.77 -12.78
N SER A 351 17.26 -4.02 -12.91
CA SER A 351 17.48 -4.66 -14.22
C SER A 351 16.47 -5.74 -14.58
N HIS A 352 15.60 -6.14 -13.65
CA HIS A 352 14.67 -7.25 -13.85
C HIS A 352 13.25 -6.92 -13.40
N PRO A 353 12.21 -7.38 -14.13
CA PRO A 353 10.83 -7.30 -13.69
C PRO A 353 10.50 -8.42 -12.70
N PHE A 354 9.47 -8.21 -11.89
CA PHE A 354 8.98 -9.11 -10.87
C PHE A 354 7.52 -9.49 -11.11
N GLN A 355 7.20 -10.77 -10.94
CA GLN A 355 5.83 -11.28 -11.00
C GLN A 355 5.23 -11.28 -9.60
N THR A 356 4.23 -10.47 -9.37
CA THR A 356 3.59 -10.36 -8.06
C THR A 356 2.07 -10.54 -8.16
N ILE A 357 1.40 -10.59 -7.02
CA ILE A 357 -0.06 -10.58 -6.99
C ILE A 357 -0.66 -9.25 -7.47
N GLU A 358 0.18 -8.20 -7.62
CA GLU A 358 -0.16 -6.95 -8.29
C GLU A 358 0.27 -6.93 -9.77
N GLY A 359 0.54 -8.11 -10.35
CA GLY A 359 1.05 -8.26 -11.71
C GLY A 359 2.54 -7.98 -11.83
N ASN A 360 2.96 -7.56 -13.02
CA ASN A 360 4.37 -7.26 -13.26
C ASN A 360 4.76 -5.93 -12.65
N ILE A 361 5.86 -5.93 -11.90
CA ILE A 361 6.48 -4.72 -11.34
C ILE A 361 7.90 -4.62 -11.89
N ALA A 362 8.29 -3.46 -12.37
CA ALA A 362 9.65 -3.13 -12.76
C ALA A 362 10.00 -1.73 -12.25
N PHE A 363 11.25 -1.53 -11.86
CA PHE A 363 11.71 -0.28 -11.26
C PHE A 363 12.63 0.49 -12.22
N GLY A 364 12.43 1.80 -12.29
CA GLY A 364 13.31 2.73 -12.99
C GLY A 364 14.56 3.10 -12.17
N PRO A 365 15.40 4.02 -12.71
CA PRO A 365 16.65 4.41 -12.05
C PRO A 365 16.48 5.00 -10.65
N ASP A 366 15.37 5.68 -10.39
CA ASP A 366 15.05 6.29 -9.08
C ASP A 366 14.30 5.34 -8.15
N GLY A 367 14.14 4.06 -8.55
CA GLY A 367 13.40 3.05 -7.79
C GLY A 367 11.87 3.19 -7.86
N GLU A 368 11.35 4.13 -8.63
CA GLU A 368 9.93 4.22 -8.92
C GLU A 368 9.51 3.19 -9.98
N TRP A 369 8.22 2.86 -10.05
CA TRP A 369 7.72 1.95 -11.07
C TRP A 369 7.91 2.50 -12.48
N THR A 370 8.25 1.65 -13.44
CA THR A 370 8.40 2.06 -14.85
C THR A 370 7.08 2.41 -15.52
N GLU A 371 5.96 1.88 -15.02
CA GLU A 371 4.61 2.13 -15.53
C GLU A 371 3.68 2.65 -14.44
N ALA A 372 2.94 3.69 -14.75
CA ALA A 372 1.89 4.21 -13.88
C ALA A 372 0.62 3.35 -13.99
N ARG A 373 0.06 2.93 -12.85
CA ARG A 373 -1.17 2.13 -12.77
C ARG A 373 -2.20 2.61 -11.75
N PRO A 374 -2.25 3.91 -11.36
CA PRO A 374 -3.35 4.37 -10.53
C PRO A 374 -4.67 4.22 -11.29
N ILE A 375 -5.72 3.92 -10.55
CA ILE A 375 -7.09 3.97 -11.06
C ILE A 375 -7.82 5.16 -10.47
N TRP A 376 -8.80 5.66 -11.21
CA TRP A 376 -9.71 6.70 -10.73
C TRP A 376 -11.09 6.10 -10.62
N VAL A 377 -11.67 6.20 -9.45
CA VAL A 377 -12.96 5.59 -9.14
C VAL A 377 -13.98 6.64 -8.73
N GLN A 378 -15.27 6.33 -8.89
CA GLN A 378 -16.36 7.07 -8.28
C GLN A 378 -17.19 6.11 -7.43
N TYR A 379 -17.45 6.54 -6.19
CA TYR A 379 -18.30 5.79 -5.28
C TYR A 379 -19.76 6.16 -5.50
N HIS A 380 -20.66 5.17 -5.44
CA HIS A 380 -22.10 5.37 -5.61
C HIS A 380 -22.88 4.22 -4.95
N ASP A 381 -24.19 4.43 -4.76
CA ASP A 381 -25.11 3.43 -4.22
C ASP A 381 -24.74 2.84 -2.86
N ILE A 382 -23.84 3.51 -2.12
CA ILE A 382 -23.46 3.11 -0.75
C ILE A 382 -24.67 3.40 0.15
N LYS A 383 -25.14 2.36 0.89
CA LYS A 383 -26.29 2.43 1.79
C LYS A 383 -25.88 1.91 3.16
N GLY A 384 -26.00 2.78 4.18
CA GLY A 384 -25.64 2.40 5.55
C GLY A 384 -24.17 2.09 5.75
N HIS A 385 -23.85 1.19 6.68
CA HIS A 385 -22.50 0.96 7.20
C HIS A 385 -22.06 -0.51 7.12
N ASP A 386 -22.74 -1.34 6.31
CA ASP A 386 -22.40 -2.74 6.15
C ASP A 386 -21.23 -2.93 5.18
N VAL A 387 -20.21 -3.69 5.60
CA VAL A 387 -19.03 -3.99 4.80
C VAL A 387 -19.34 -4.86 3.57
N GLU A 388 -20.37 -5.70 3.65
CA GLU A 388 -20.69 -6.65 2.58
C GLU A 388 -21.04 -5.97 1.24
N GLN A 389 -21.58 -4.74 1.29
CA GLN A 389 -21.85 -3.94 0.09
C GLN A 389 -20.60 -3.61 -0.74
N PHE A 390 -19.40 -3.64 -0.12
CA PHE A 390 -18.14 -3.33 -0.79
C PHE A 390 -17.42 -4.58 -1.33
N ARG A 391 -17.93 -5.80 -1.10
CA ARG A 391 -17.39 -7.03 -1.68
C ARG A 391 -17.71 -7.17 -3.17
N ASP A 392 -18.85 -6.64 -3.55
CA ASP A 392 -19.25 -6.53 -4.96
C ASP A 392 -18.90 -5.11 -5.45
N PRO A 393 -18.18 -4.96 -6.57
CA PRO A 393 -17.77 -3.66 -7.09
C PRO A 393 -18.93 -2.78 -7.59
N LYS A 394 -20.19 -3.08 -7.22
CA LYS A 394 -21.36 -2.27 -7.56
C LYS A 394 -21.38 -0.88 -6.92
N THR A 395 -20.66 -0.71 -5.81
CA THR A 395 -20.56 0.60 -5.13
C THR A 395 -19.39 1.44 -5.60
N VAL A 396 -18.65 0.95 -6.59
CA VAL A 396 -17.47 1.62 -7.15
C VAL A 396 -17.46 1.46 -8.67
N THR A 397 -17.23 2.56 -9.38
CA THR A 397 -17.02 2.55 -10.83
C THR A 397 -15.60 3.01 -11.12
N ILE A 398 -14.82 2.20 -11.82
CA ILE A 398 -13.51 2.62 -12.33
C ILE A 398 -13.73 3.47 -13.57
N LEU A 399 -13.27 4.71 -13.53
CA LEU A 399 -13.44 5.73 -14.55
C LEU A 399 -12.25 5.80 -15.51
N ALA A 400 -11.05 5.50 -14.99
CA ALA A 400 -9.78 5.56 -15.72
C ALA A 400 -8.73 4.68 -15.02
N PRO A 401 -7.68 4.21 -15.73
CA PRO A 401 -7.48 4.30 -17.17
C PRO A 401 -8.42 3.38 -17.95
N GLU A 402 -8.52 3.56 -19.28
CA GLU A 402 -9.45 2.80 -20.14
C GLU A 402 -9.29 1.28 -20.02
N LYS A 403 -8.06 0.80 -19.79
CA LYS A 403 -7.73 -0.61 -19.59
C LYS A 403 -8.53 -1.28 -18.45
N TYR A 404 -8.87 -0.54 -17.40
CA TYR A 404 -9.56 -1.04 -16.22
C TYR A 404 -10.96 -0.48 -16.05
N LYS A 405 -11.37 0.45 -16.93
CA LYS A 405 -12.63 1.18 -16.86
C LYS A 405 -13.85 0.24 -16.80
N THR A 406 -14.75 0.53 -15.85
CA THR A 406 -16.02 -0.21 -15.70
C THR A 406 -17.26 0.63 -15.97
N GLY A 407 -17.13 1.96 -16.08
CA GLY A 407 -18.22 2.86 -16.40
C GLY A 407 -17.79 4.32 -16.53
N ASP A 408 -18.75 5.20 -16.70
CA ASP A 408 -18.53 6.64 -16.86
C ASP A 408 -18.85 7.39 -15.58
N VAL A 409 -18.24 8.57 -15.43
CA VAL A 409 -18.49 9.43 -14.27
C VAL A 409 -19.95 9.95 -14.29
N ILE A 410 -20.61 9.82 -13.14
CA ILE A 410 -21.89 10.49 -12.91
C ILE A 410 -21.60 11.95 -12.51
N TYR A 411 -21.99 12.88 -13.35
CA TYR A 411 -21.70 14.30 -13.21
C TYR A 411 -22.98 15.14 -13.43
N PRO A 412 -23.20 16.22 -12.68
CA PRO A 412 -22.39 16.75 -11.57
C PRO A 412 -22.49 15.93 -10.28
N TYR A 413 -21.70 16.32 -9.26
CA TYR A 413 -21.62 15.65 -7.96
C TYR A 413 -22.98 15.47 -7.26
N SER A 414 -23.86 16.49 -7.33
CA SER A 414 -25.24 16.40 -6.80
C SER A 414 -26.04 15.25 -7.44
N LYS A 415 -25.94 15.08 -8.77
CA LYS A 415 -26.59 13.96 -9.46
C LYS A 415 -26.05 12.61 -9.00
N ALA A 416 -24.73 12.50 -8.75
CA ALA A 416 -24.10 11.27 -8.28
C ALA A 416 -24.52 10.91 -6.84
N ARG A 417 -24.99 11.89 -6.07
CA ARG A 417 -25.56 11.67 -4.72
C ARG A 417 -27.05 11.34 -4.74
N GLY A 418 -27.71 11.45 -5.90
CA GLY A 418 -29.16 11.25 -6.02
C GLY A 418 -29.99 12.49 -5.63
N GLU A 419 -29.40 13.70 -5.72
CA GLU A 419 -30.03 15.01 -5.44
C GLU A 419 -30.53 15.68 -6.70
#